data_aa93e283f8314dba2676e748c3ef87d0
#
_entry.id   aa93e283f8314dba2676e748c3ef87d0
#
_cell.length_a   1.000
_cell.length_b   1.000
_cell.length_c   1.000
_cell.angle_alpha   90.00
_cell.angle_beta   90.00
_cell.angle_gamma   90.00
#
_symmetry.space_group_name_H-M   'P 1'
#
loop_
_entity.id
_entity.type
_entity.pdbx_description
1 polymer ?
#
loop_
_entity_poly.entity_id
_entity_poly.type
_entity_poly.pdbx_seq_one_letter_code
_entity_poly.pdbx_strand_id
1 'polypeptide(L)'
;MDEAERAQKKLEPPDPDKWNSQMYRIRVFDELVYDTDPNLTNVQIGEDWTVWRVDFSRAFRTNKDLRVPKNLVKCDRQLFEKLKALKAEEVAEKTKNYLNKDEVKSVMARRDKIVATFQTLIAEKGEKEVFY
;
A
#
# COMPACT_ATOMS: atom_id res chain seq x y z
N MET A 1 15.89 -10.06 -8.19
CA MET A 1 14.92 -11.18 -8.12
C MET A 1 13.56 -10.63 -7.74
N ASP A 2 12.52 -11.39 -7.98
CA ASP A 2 11.19 -11.03 -7.49
C ASP A 2 10.83 -11.81 -6.21
N GLU A 3 9.69 -11.44 -5.58
CA GLU A 3 9.26 -12.04 -4.33
C GLU A 3 8.88 -13.51 -4.48
N ALA A 4 8.33 -13.90 -5.64
CA ALA A 4 8.01 -15.30 -5.91
C ALA A 4 9.29 -16.17 -5.90
N GLU A 5 10.35 -15.68 -6.53
CA GLU A 5 11.65 -16.35 -6.57
C GLU A 5 12.30 -16.42 -5.18
N ARG A 6 12.27 -15.29 -4.44
CA ARG A 6 12.80 -15.24 -3.06
C ARG A 6 12.11 -16.27 -2.16
N ALA A 7 10.78 -16.31 -2.20
CA ALA A 7 10.00 -17.24 -1.41
C ALA A 7 10.26 -18.70 -1.78
N GLN A 8 10.37 -19.00 -3.08
CA GLN A 8 10.68 -20.33 -3.58
C GLN A 8 12.06 -20.80 -3.10
N LYS A 9 13.05 -19.92 -3.16
CA LYS A 9 14.43 -20.21 -2.73
C LYS A 9 14.61 -20.12 -1.22
N LYS A 10 13.59 -19.68 -0.47
CA LYS A 10 13.61 -19.50 0.98
C LYS A 10 14.76 -18.60 1.46
N LEU A 11 15.05 -17.56 0.69
CA LEU A 11 16.07 -16.58 1.05
C LEU A 11 15.53 -15.61 2.10
N GLU A 12 16.31 -15.42 3.17
CA GLU A 12 15.92 -14.55 4.28
C GLU A 12 16.59 -13.18 4.17
N PRO A 13 15.86 -12.08 4.39
CA PRO A 13 16.45 -10.75 4.40
C PRO A 13 17.39 -10.60 5.59
N PRO A 14 18.52 -9.86 5.45
CA PRO A 14 19.47 -9.65 6.54
C PRO A 14 18.90 -8.77 7.66
N ASP A 15 17.94 -7.91 7.34
CA ASP A 15 17.24 -7.04 8.30
C ASP A 15 15.74 -7.27 8.19
N PRO A 16 15.16 -8.19 9.01
CA PRO A 16 13.75 -8.51 8.95
C PRO A 16 12.81 -7.31 9.22
N ASP A 17 13.20 -6.40 10.11
CA ASP A 17 12.37 -5.25 10.44
C ASP A 17 12.27 -4.29 9.25
N LYS A 18 13.38 -4.01 8.57
CA LYS A 18 13.39 -3.20 7.35
C LYS A 18 12.57 -3.87 6.25
N TRP A 19 12.70 -5.18 6.09
CA TRP A 19 11.92 -5.95 5.13
C TRP A 19 10.41 -5.84 5.41
N ASN A 20 10.01 -6.09 6.64
CA ASN A 20 8.59 -6.03 7.03
C ASN A 20 8.01 -4.63 6.84
N SER A 21 8.77 -3.59 7.18
CA SER A 21 8.33 -2.19 6.97
C SER A 21 8.03 -1.91 5.51
N GLN A 22 8.88 -2.36 4.60
CA GLN A 22 8.66 -2.20 3.16
C GLN A 22 7.42 -2.96 2.69
N MET A 23 7.24 -4.19 3.17
CA MET A 23 6.07 -5.01 2.80
C MET A 23 4.76 -4.41 3.32
N TYR A 24 4.75 -3.82 4.52
CA TYR A 24 3.56 -3.12 5.03
C TYR A 24 3.20 -1.91 4.18
N ARG A 25 4.18 -1.15 3.70
CA ARG A 25 3.94 -0.02 2.78
C ARG A 25 3.33 -0.49 1.47
N ILE A 26 3.83 -1.58 0.91
CA ILE A 26 3.29 -2.16 -0.32
C ILE A 26 1.82 -2.54 -0.13
N ARG A 27 1.47 -3.16 0.98
CA ARG A 27 0.08 -3.54 1.26
C ARG A 27 -0.85 -2.33 1.33
N VAL A 28 -0.41 -1.25 1.98
CA VAL A 28 -1.18 0.00 2.03
C VAL A 28 -1.36 0.56 0.62
N PHE A 29 -0.31 0.61 -0.17
CA PHE A 29 -0.36 1.13 -1.52
C PHE A 29 -1.26 0.29 -2.43
N ASP A 30 -1.17 -1.03 -2.37
CA ASP A 30 -2.00 -1.92 -3.17
C ASP A 30 -3.49 -1.71 -2.88
N GLU A 31 -3.86 -1.45 -1.61
CA GLU A 31 -5.24 -1.12 -1.26
C GLU A 31 -5.64 0.26 -1.73
N LEU A 32 -4.76 1.26 -1.63
CA LEU A 32 -5.04 2.62 -2.07
C LEU A 32 -5.36 2.67 -3.56
N VAL A 33 -4.60 1.97 -4.38
CA VAL A 33 -4.77 1.97 -5.84
C VAL A 33 -5.69 0.86 -6.34
N TYR A 34 -6.18 0.00 -5.47
CA TYR A 34 -7.02 -1.16 -5.78
C TYR A 34 -6.44 -1.99 -6.92
N ASP A 35 -5.27 -2.57 -6.67
CA ASP A 35 -4.63 -3.44 -7.64
C ASP A 35 -5.32 -4.81 -7.63
N THR A 36 -5.86 -5.22 -8.78
CA THR A 36 -6.55 -6.50 -8.94
C THR A 36 -5.61 -7.65 -9.29
N ASP A 37 -4.33 -7.36 -9.47
CA ASP A 37 -3.31 -8.38 -9.80
C ASP A 37 -2.06 -8.18 -8.93
N PRO A 38 -2.15 -8.40 -7.59
CA PRO A 38 -1.01 -8.25 -6.69
C PRO A 38 -0.07 -9.47 -6.77
N ASN A 39 0.37 -9.80 -7.97
CA ASN A 39 1.25 -10.94 -8.21
C ASN A 39 2.61 -10.72 -7.56
N LEU A 40 3.16 -11.74 -6.93
CA LEU A 40 4.47 -11.68 -6.28
C LEU A 40 5.61 -11.39 -7.28
N THR A 41 5.44 -11.70 -8.55
CA THR A 41 6.41 -11.34 -9.60
C THR A 41 6.47 -9.81 -9.84
N ASN A 42 5.45 -9.07 -9.40
CA ASN A 42 5.41 -7.62 -9.49
C ASN A 42 6.07 -6.93 -8.29
N VAL A 43 6.65 -7.69 -7.38
CA VAL A 43 7.44 -7.20 -6.25
C VAL A 43 8.90 -7.53 -6.53
N GLN A 44 9.68 -6.52 -6.92
CA GLN A 44 11.09 -6.68 -7.27
C GLN A 44 11.99 -6.36 -6.07
N ILE A 45 13.04 -7.14 -5.91
CA ILE A 45 13.96 -7.01 -4.77
C ILE A 45 15.35 -6.72 -5.30
N GLY A 46 15.93 -5.58 -4.90
CA GLY A 46 17.29 -5.20 -5.25
C GLY A 46 18.34 -5.97 -4.45
N GLU A 47 19.60 -5.84 -4.86
CA GLU A 47 20.73 -6.49 -4.18
C GLU A 47 20.88 -6.04 -2.72
N ASP A 48 20.49 -4.80 -2.42
CA ASP A 48 20.48 -4.22 -1.08
C ASP A 48 19.20 -4.53 -0.28
N TRP A 49 18.36 -5.43 -0.79
CA TRP A 49 17.06 -5.79 -0.23
C TRP A 49 16.05 -4.64 -0.21
N THR A 50 16.24 -3.61 -1.03
CA THR A 50 15.21 -2.61 -1.28
C THR A 50 14.11 -3.24 -2.16
N VAL A 51 12.87 -2.99 -1.79
CA VAL A 51 11.68 -3.56 -2.44
C VAL A 51 11.04 -2.52 -3.35
N TRP A 52 10.71 -2.94 -4.57
CA TRP A 52 10.06 -2.12 -5.57
C TRP A 52 8.76 -2.79 -6.02
N ARG A 53 7.67 -2.06 -5.96
CA ARG A 53 6.40 -2.52 -6.51
C ARG A 53 6.28 -2.01 -7.95
N VAL A 54 6.09 -2.91 -8.89
CA VAL A 54 6.05 -2.61 -10.33
C VAL A 54 4.78 -3.18 -10.97
N ASP A 55 4.44 -2.70 -12.17
CA ASP A 55 3.30 -3.13 -12.97
C ASP A 55 1.94 -2.88 -12.30
N PHE A 56 1.40 -1.70 -12.56
CA PHE A 56 0.08 -1.27 -12.09
C PHE A 56 -0.98 -1.28 -13.18
N SER A 57 -0.82 -2.10 -14.20
CA SER A 57 -1.74 -2.16 -15.35
C SER A 57 -3.18 -2.53 -14.96
N ARG A 58 -3.36 -3.18 -13.80
CA ARG A 58 -4.67 -3.59 -13.29
C ARG A 58 -5.11 -2.84 -12.03
N ALA A 59 -4.48 -1.69 -11.76
CA ALA A 59 -4.81 -0.82 -10.64
C ALA A 59 -5.79 0.28 -11.03
N PHE A 60 -6.09 1.17 -10.08
CA PHE A 60 -6.93 2.36 -10.23
C PHE A 60 -8.36 2.06 -10.67
N ARG A 61 -8.93 1.01 -10.11
CA ARG A 61 -10.34 0.67 -10.33
C ARG A 61 -11.25 1.69 -9.64
N THR A 62 -12.51 1.72 -10.05
CA THR A 62 -13.50 2.68 -9.52
C THR A 62 -14.22 2.17 -8.28
N ASN A 63 -13.83 1.03 -7.75
CA ASN A 63 -14.35 0.51 -6.49
C ASN A 63 -14.00 1.46 -5.34
N LYS A 64 -14.99 1.83 -4.54
CA LYS A 64 -14.80 2.72 -3.38
C LYS A 64 -14.45 1.97 -2.11
N ASP A 65 -14.69 0.67 -2.08
CA ASP A 65 -14.32 -0.18 -0.96
C ASP A 65 -12.90 -0.72 -1.12
N LEU A 66 -12.28 -1.08 0.01
CA LEU A 66 -10.99 -1.75 0.00
C LEU A 66 -11.13 -3.18 -0.52
N ARG A 67 -10.12 -3.66 -1.25
CA ARG A 67 -10.13 -5.00 -1.82
C ARG A 67 -9.98 -6.06 -0.73
N VAL A 68 -8.97 -5.93 0.13
CA VAL A 68 -8.68 -6.88 1.22
C VAL A 68 -8.27 -6.11 2.47
N PRO A 69 -9.24 -5.52 3.21
CA PRO A 69 -8.93 -4.67 4.38
C PRO A 69 -8.09 -5.36 5.45
N LYS A 70 -8.23 -6.68 5.60
CA LYS A 70 -7.47 -7.47 6.59
C LYS A 70 -5.96 -7.48 6.35
N ASN A 71 -5.49 -7.07 5.15
CA ASN A 71 -4.06 -6.95 4.87
C ASN A 71 -3.45 -5.72 5.55
N LEU A 72 -4.27 -4.79 6.02
CA LEU A 72 -3.83 -3.58 6.71
C LEU A 72 -3.67 -3.87 8.20
N VAL A 73 -2.46 -4.17 8.63
CA VAL A 73 -2.17 -4.53 10.03
C VAL A 73 -1.23 -3.55 10.72
N LYS A 74 -0.27 -3.00 9.99
CA LYS A 74 0.69 -2.01 10.50
C LYS A 74 0.91 -0.93 9.46
N CYS A 75 1.25 0.27 9.93
CA CYS A 75 1.50 1.41 9.06
C CYS A 75 2.64 2.26 9.61
N ASP A 76 3.50 2.72 8.72
CA ASP A 76 4.46 3.77 9.03
C ASP A 76 3.71 5.04 9.46
N ARG A 77 4.10 5.61 10.61
CA ARG A 77 3.42 6.79 11.14
C ARG A 77 3.45 7.98 10.17
N GLN A 78 4.57 8.19 9.49
CA GLN A 78 4.68 9.28 8.51
C GLN A 78 3.79 9.03 7.31
N LEU A 79 3.73 7.78 6.82
CA LEU A 79 2.83 7.42 5.73
C LEU A 79 1.36 7.68 6.12
N PHE A 80 0.98 7.30 7.33
CA PHE A 80 -0.38 7.53 7.83
C PHE A 80 -0.74 9.02 7.85
N GLU A 81 0.17 9.87 8.34
CA GLU A 81 -0.03 11.31 8.35
C GLU A 81 -0.13 11.89 6.92
N LYS A 82 0.70 11.41 6.00
CA LYS A 82 0.63 11.82 4.59
C LYS A 82 -0.68 11.38 3.93
N LEU A 83 -1.17 10.19 4.25
CA LEU A 83 -2.47 9.72 3.74
C LEU A 83 -3.60 10.64 4.21
N LYS A 84 -3.63 11.00 5.50
CA LYS A 84 -4.64 11.91 6.04
C LYS A 84 -4.57 13.29 5.38
N ALA A 85 -3.37 13.77 5.10
CA ALA A 85 -3.14 15.10 4.51
C ALA A 85 -3.34 15.16 3.00
N LEU A 86 -3.45 14.01 2.33
CA LEU A 86 -3.58 13.94 0.87
C LEU A 86 -4.87 14.63 0.42
N LYS A 87 -4.75 15.51 -0.57
CA LYS A 87 -5.88 16.27 -1.11
C LYS A 87 -6.25 15.77 -2.50
N ALA A 88 -7.56 15.73 -2.78
CA ALA A 88 -8.06 15.31 -4.09
C ALA A 88 -7.48 16.16 -5.23
N GLU A 89 -7.32 17.46 -5.02
CA GLU A 89 -6.75 18.38 -6.02
C GLU A 89 -5.31 18.03 -6.36
N GLU A 90 -4.52 17.61 -5.37
CA GLU A 90 -3.13 17.18 -5.59
C GLU A 90 -3.08 15.89 -6.39
N VAL A 91 -3.92 14.93 -6.06
CA VAL A 91 -4.00 13.67 -6.81
C VAL A 91 -4.44 13.93 -8.24
N ALA A 92 -5.49 14.74 -8.43
CA ALA A 92 -6.01 15.08 -9.75
C ALA A 92 -4.95 15.75 -10.61
N GLU A 93 -4.20 16.72 -10.06
CA GLU A 93 -3.16 17.43 -10.78
C GLU A 93 -2.00 16.54 -11.20
N LYS A 94 -1.51 15.70 -10.28
CA LYS A 94 -0.38 14.80 -10.55
C LYS A 94 -0.72 13.64 -11.48
N THR A 95 -2.00 13.29 -11.59
CA THR A 95 -2.47 12.15 -12.40
C THR A 95 -3.33 12.55 -13.58
N LYS A 96 -3.41 13.83 -13.90
CA LYS A 96 -4.34 14.38 -14.92
C LYS A 96 -4.22 13.74 -16.29
N ASN A 97 -3.04 13.23 -16.65
CA ASN A 97 -2.79 12.58 -17.94
C ASN A 97 -3.09 11.07 -17.90
N TYR A 98 -3.44 10.51 -16.75
CA TYR A 98 -3.56 9.07 -16.54
C TYR A 98 -4.89 8.63 -15.92
N LEU A 99 -5.44 9.43 -15.00
CA LEU A 99 -6.67 9.10 -14.28
C LEU A 99 -7.77 10.12 -14.59
N ASN A 100 -9.00 9.62 -14.71
CA ASN A 100 -10.18 10.47 -14.84
C ASN A 100 -10.72 10.86 -13.44
N LYS A 101 -11.77 11.70 -13.41
CA LYS A 101 -12.37 12.19 -12.17
C LYS A 101 -12.91 11.07 -11.27
N ASP A 102 -13.53 10.06 -11.86
CA ASP A 102 -14.12 8.95 -11.11
C ASP A 102 -13.03 8.09 -10.48
N GLU A 103 -11.94 7.86 -11.20
CA GLU A 103 -10.77 7.14 -10.67
C GLU A 103 -10.13 7.88 -9.50
N VAL A 104 -9.98 9.21 -9.59
CA VAL A 104 -9.47 10.04 -8.48
C VAL A 104 -10.41 9.99 -7.28
N LYS A 105 -11.73 10.12 -7.49
CA LYS A 105 -12.72 10.01 -6.40
C LYS A 105 -12.63 8.66 -5.69
N SER A 106 -12.42 7.61 -6.44
CA SER A 106 -12.31 6.26 -5.88
C SER A 106 -11.03 6.07 -5.07
N VAL A 107 -9.90 6.62 -5.53
CA VAL A 107 -8.66 6.65 -4.73
C VAL A 107 -8.90 7.37 -3.41
N MET A 108 -9.54 8.52 -3.43
CA MET A 108 -9.81 9.31 -2.21
C MET A 108 -10.79 8.58 -1.28
N ALA A 109 -11.80 7.91 -1.80
CA ALA A 109 -12.71 7.10 -1.00
C ALA A 109 -11.98 5.94 -0.32
N ARG A 110 -11.10 5.26 -1.04
CA ARG A 110 -10.26 4.20 -0.47
C ARG A 110 -9.27 4.73 0.56
N ARG A 111 -8.68 5.92 0.32
CA ARG A 111 -7.84 6.61 1.31
C ARG A 111 -8.59 6.76 2.62
N ASP A 112 -9.82 7.26 2.58
CA ASP A 112 -10.62 7.46 3.77
C ASP A 112 -10.87 6.14 4.51
N LYS A 113 -11.11 5.05 3.79
CA LYS A 113 -11.31 3.73 4.39
C LYS A 113 -10.03 3.13 4.97
N ILE A 114 -8.89 3.37 4.34
CA ILE A 114 -7.59 2.96 4.89
C ILE A 114 -7.34 3.66 6.22
N VAL A 115 -7.52 4.99 6.25
CA VAL A 115 -7.35 5.77 7.48
C VAL A 115 -8.30 5.28 8.58
N ALA A 116 -9.58 5.08 8.25
CA ALA A 116 -10.57 4.58 9.20
C ALA A 116 -10.21 3.18 9.71
N THR A 117 -9.71 2.30 8.86
CA THR A 117 -9.28 0.95 9.24
C THR A 117 -8.15 1.00 10.26
N PHE A 118 -7.13 1.83 10.02
CA PHE A 118 -6.03 1.98 10.99
C PHE A 118 -6.48 2.67 12.27
N GLN A 119 -7.38 3.65 12.21
CA GLN A 119 -7.95 4.28 13.41
C GLN A 119 -8.69 3.25 14.27
N THR A 120 -9.44 2.35 13.67
CA THR A 120 -10.12 1.26 14.37
C THR A 120 -9.10 0.32 15.03
N LEU A 121 -8.05 -0.06 14.31
CA LEU A 121 -6.99 -0.91 14.85
C LEU A 121 -6.27 -0.25 16.03
N ILE A 122 -6.01 1.04 15.94
CA ILE A 122 -5.39 1.81 17.02
C ILE A 122 -6.29 1.83 18.26
N ALA A 123 -7.59 2.04 18.07
CA ALA A 123 -8.55 2.02 19.17
C ALA A 123 -8.62 0.65 19.87
N GLU A 124 -8.47 -0.43 19.11
CA GLU A 124 -8.54 -1.80 19.62
C GLU A 124 -7.22 -2.28 20.24
N LYS A 125 -6.09 -1.95 19.62
CA LYS A 125 -4.77 -2.55 19.95
C LYS A 125 -3.76 -1.53 20.48
N GLY A 126 -4.00 -0.22 20.32
CA GLY A 126 -3.08 0.85 20.68
C GLY A 126 -2.10 1.20 19.56
N GLU A 127 -1.55 2.42 19.62
CA GLU A 127 -0.62 2.92 18.60
C GLU A 127 0.65 2.07 18.46
N LYS A 128 1.18 1.55 19.55
CA LYS A 128 2.41 0.76 19.55
C LYS A 128 2.31 -0.52 18.73
N GLU A 129 1.12 -1.09 18.64
CA GLU A 129 0.89 -2.32 17.87
C GLU A 129 0.67 -2.03 16.39
N VAL A 130 0.29 -0.81 16.02
CA VAL A 130 -0.07 -0.45 14.64
C VAL A 130 1.01 0.38 13.98
N PHE A 131 1.55 1.39 14.64
CA PHE A 131 2.56 2.28 14.08
C PHE A 131 3.99 1.81 14.34
N TYR A 132 4.86 2.15 13.38
CA TYR A 132 6.30 1.97 13.53
C TYR A 132 7.05 3.14 12.91
#